data_05239df18e83ba795a94de6e36ccb33b
#
_entry.id   05239df18e83ba795a94de6e36ccb33b
#
_cell.length_a   1.000
_cell.length_b   1.000
_cell.length_c   1.000
_cell.angle_alpha   90.00
_cell.angle_beta   90.00
_cell.angle_gamma   90.00
#
_symmetry.space_group_name_H-M   'P 1'
#
loop_
_entity.id
_entity.type
_entity.pdbx_description
1 polymer ?
#
loop_
_entity_poly.entity_id
_entity_poly.type
_entity_poly.pdbx_seq_one_letter_code
_entity_poly.pdbx_strand_id
1 'polypeptide(L)'
;MDTMMNAMEQVSLFCRLNMNTRRNLPIRSSEMGMLIYLVKADGEKTAKGVADFFKVTKAMATNMSSALLKNGFLEKQQQENDKRSFLLRPTEKAVQLVNETYDEYMKQMNILRNSMGEAAFHTLLDLLNMANVILLDKRSKQPVRM
;
A
#
# COMPACT_ATOMS: atom_id res chain seq x y z
N MET A 1 0.39 -24.49 23.13
CA MET A 1 -0.44 -23.89 22.07
C MET A 1 -0.01 -24.49 20.74
N ASP A 2 -0.98 -24.87 19.96
CA ASP A 2 -0.76 -25.36 18.62
C ASP A 2 -0.07 -24.28 17.76
N THR A 3 0.88 -24.69 16.94
CA THR A 3 1.63 -23.78 16.05
C THR A 3 0.73 -22.97 15.13
N MET A 4 -0.32 -23.60 14.59
CA MET A 4 -1.24 -22.91 13.68
C MET A 4 -2.07 -21.87 14.42
N MET A 5 -2.54 -22.18 15.61
CA MET A 5 -3.27 -21.19 16.43
C MET A 5 -2.37 -20.03 16.82
N ASN A 6 -1.11 -20.32 17.18
CA ASN A 6 -0.15 -19.27 17.48
C ASN A 6 0.11 -18.39 16.27
N ALA A 7 0.26 -18.97 15.08
CA ALA A 7 0.46 -18.21 13.84
C ALA A 7 -0.72 -17.29 13.57
N MET A 8 -1.94 -17.80 13.72
CA MET A 8 -3.15 -16.99 13.52
C MET A 8 -3.22 -15.82 14.50
N GLU A 9 -2.91 -16.07 15.77
CA GLU A 9 -2.90 -15.01 16.80
C GLU A 9 -1.85 -13.94 16.50
N GLN A 10 -0.62 -14.36 16.15
CA GLN A 10 0.45 -13.42 15.89
C GLN A 10 0.16 -12.55 14.66
N VAL A 11 -0.32 -13.16 13.60
CA VAL A 11 -0.68 -12.41 12.38
C VAL A 11 -1.83 -11.45 12.67
N SER A 12 -2.86 -11.93 13.36
CA SER A 12 -4.03 -11.12 13.69
C SER A 12 -3.67 -9.91 14.57
N LEU A 13 -2.85 -10.14 15.59
CA LEU A 13 -2.39 -9.06 16.47
C LEU A 13 -1.52 -8.06 15.71
N PHE A 14 -0.60 -8.55 14.90
CA PHE A 14 0.27 -7.70 14.08
C PHE A 14 -0.55 -6.78 13.17
N CYS A 15 -1.56 -7.33 12.50
CA CYS A 15 -2.43 -6.55 11.63
C CYS A 15 -3.19 -5.47 12.41
N ARG A 16 -3.76 -5.82 13.58
CA ARG A 16 -4.49 -4.85 14.39
C ARG A 16 -3.60 -3.71 14.88
N LEU A 17 -2.39 -4.05 15.31
CA LEU A 17 -1.44 -3.04 15.81
C LEU A 17 -0.96 -2.11 14.69
N ASN A 18 -0.78 -2.63 13.49
CA ASN A 18 -0.36 -1.82 12.34
C ASN A 18 -1.48 -0.93 11.80
N MET A 19 -2.71 -1.42 11.79
CA MET A 19 -3.85 -0.68 11.22
C MET A 19 -4.34 0.45 12.12
N ASN A 20 -3.94 0.46 13.38
CA ASN A 20 -4.44 1.41 14.38
C ASN A 20 -3.54 2.62 14.53
N THR A 21 -2.87 3.05 13.48
CA THR A 21 -1.88 4.13 13.56
C THR A 21 -2.48 5.52 13.51
N ARG A 22 -3.58 5.73 12.77
CA ARG A 22 -4.23 7.03 12.71
C ARG A 22 -5.71 6.88 12.36
N ARG A 23 -6.58 7.52 13.15
CA ARG A 23 -8.03 7.34 13.07
C ARG A 23 -8.76 8.38 12.22
N ASN A 24 -8.14 9.53 11.93
CA ASN A 24 -8.83 10.67 11.32
C ASN A 24 -8.26 11.05 9.96
N LEU A 25 -7.89 10.08 9.14
CA LEU A 25 -7.50 10.36 7.76
C LEU A 25 -8.75 10.67 6.93
N PRO A 26 -8.69 11.66 6.04
CA PRO A 26 -9.80 11.96 5.12
C PRO A 26 -9.99 10.92 4.03
N ILE A 27 -9.11 9.93 3.96
CA ILE A 27 -9.11 8.86 2.97
C ILE A 27 -8.87 7.52 3.65
N ARG A 28 -9.14 6.44 2.93
CA ARG A 28 -8.93 5.08 3.44
C ARG A 28 -7.44 4.75 3.53
N SER A 29 -7.08 3.77 4.38
CA SER A 29 -5.70 3.32 4.54
C SER A 29 -5.06 2.88 3.23
N SER A 30 -5.79 2.14 2.39
CA SER A 30 -5.30 1.70 1.09
C SER A 30 -5.03 2.88 0.15
N GLU A 31 -5.90 3.88 0.18
CA GLU A 31 -5.75 5.10 -0.60
C GLU A 31 -4.55 5.91 -0.11
N MET A 32 -4.33 5.94 1.20
CA MET A 32 -3.17 6.61 1.78
C MET A 32 -1.86 5.97 1.32
N GLY A 33 -1.79 4.64 1.31
CA GLY A 33 -0.64 3.92 0.78
C GLY A 33 -0.37 4.27 -0.67
N MET A 34 -1.41 4.33 -1.48
CA MET A 34 -1.30 4.73 -2.89
C MET A 34 -0.78 6.16 -3.03
N LEU A 35 -1.30 7.10 -2.24
CA LEU A 35 -0.82 8.49 -2.27
C LEU A 35 0.64 8.60 -1.87
N ILE A 36 1.06 7.89 -0.84
CA ILE A 36 2.46 7.87 -0.42
C ILE A 36 3.35 7.39 -1.57
N TYR A 37 2.95 6.32 -2.24
CA TYR A 37 3.67 5.81 -3.41
C TYR A 37 3.77 6.88 -4.51
N LEU A 38 2.65 7.51 -4.85
CA LEU A 38 2.61 8.49 -5.93
C LEU A 38 3.41 9.76 -5.61
N VAL A 39 3.50 10.13 -4.34
CA VAL A 39 4.26 11.32 -3.92
C VAL A 39 5.74 11.01 -3.70
N LYS A 40 6.07 9.88 -3.09
CA LYS A 40 7.43 9.59 -2.60
C LYS A 40 8.24 8.63 -3.46
N ALA A 41 7.61 7.70 -4.16
CA ALA A 41 8.34 6.67 -4.89
C ALA A 41 8.76 7.17 -6.29
N ASP A 42 9.81 6.57 -6.83
CA ASP A 42 10.31 6.88 -8.17
C ASP A 42 9.69 6.01 -9.27
N GLY A 43 8.76 5.12 -8.91
CA GLY A 43 8.13 4.22 -9.86
C GLY A 43 7.19 4.89 -10.84
N GLU A 44 6.60 4.08 -11.71
CA GLU A 44 5.66 4.55 -12.72
C GLU A 44 4.37 5.05 -12.06
N LYS A 45 3.97 6.27 -12.38
CA LYS A 45 2.83 6.96 -11.76
C LYS A 45 1.52 6.73 -12.52
N THR A 46 1.28 5.51 -12.96
CA THR A 46 0.06 5.09 -13.67
C THR A 46 -0.70 4.08 -12.82
N ALA A 47 -1.96 3.80 -13.19
CA ALA A 47 -2.74 2.73 -12.53
C ALA A 47 -2.01 1.38 -12.62
N LYS A 48 -1.37 1.11 -13.76
CA LYS A 48 -0.57 -0.10 -13.93
C LYS A 48 0.62 -0.14 -12.98
N GLY A 49 1.35 0.97 -12.88
CA GLY A 49 2.49 1.06 -11.96
C GLY A 49 2.10 0.85 -10.52
N VAL A 50 0.97 1.43 -10.10
CA VAL A 50 0.41 1.22 -8.77
C VAL A 50 0.03 -0.26 -8.56
N ALA A 51 -0.66 -0.85 -9.54
CA ALA A 51 -1.08 -2.25 -9.46
C ALA A 51 0.13 -3.18 -9.31
N ASP A 52 1.18 -2.94 -10.08
CA ASP A 52 2.40 -3.73 -10.03
C ASP A 52 3.12 -3.59 -8.67
N PHE A 53 3.21 -2.37 -8.17
CA PHE A 53 3.88 -2.12 -6.89
C PHE A 53 3.14 -2.78 -5.72
N PHE A 54 1.82 -2.62 -5.64
CA PHE A 54 1.02 -3.12 -4.52
C PHE A 54 0.56 -4.56 -4.71
N LYS A 55 0.87 -5.19 -5.85
CA LYS A 55 0.45 -6.56 -6.16
C LYS A 55 -1.08 -6.72 -6.12
N VAL A 56 -1.77 -5.74 -6.66
CA VAL A 56 -3.23 -5.74 -6.79
C VAL A 56 -3.61 -5.77 -8.25
N THR A 57 -4.89 -5.99 -8.54
CA THR A 57 -5.38 -5.96 -9.92
C THR A 57 -5.44 -4.52 -10.44
N LYS A 58 -5.38 -4.36 -11.75
CA LYS A 58 -5.54 -3.04 -12.38
C LYS A 58 -6.90 -2.44 -12.02
N ALA A 59 -7.94 -3.27 -11.95
CA ALA A 59 -9.29 -2.81 -11.56
C ALA A 59 -9.29 -2.23 -10.14
N MET A 60 -8.61 -2.86 -9.19
CA MET A 60 -8.49 -2.35 -7.83
C MET A 60 -7.73 -1.03 -7.79
N ALA A 61 -6.61 -0.94 -8.51
CA ALA A 61 -5.84 0.29 -8.60
C ALA A 61 -6.67 1.42 -9.22
N THR A 62 -7.46 1.12 -10.25
CA THR A 62 -8.35 2.08 -10.90
C THR A 62 -9.43 2.57 -9.93
N ASN A 63 -10.03 1.67 -9.15
CA ASN A 63 -11.04 2.03 -8.15
C ASN A 63 -10.46 2.95 -7.07
N MET A 64 -9.26 2.63 -6.58
CA MET A 64 -8.57 3.46 -5.59
C MET A 64 -8.26 4.84 -6.15
N SER A 65 -7.74 4.90 -7.37
CA SER A 65 -7.42 6.19 -8.02
C SER A 65 -8.68 7.01 -8.32
N SER A 66 -9.79 6.36 -8.66
CA SER A 66 -11.06 7.05 -8.92
C SER A 66 -11.54 7.80 -7.68
N ALA A 67 -11.47 7.18 -6.51
CA ALA A 67 -11.85 7.84 -5.26
C ALA A 67 -10.95 9.05 -4.98
N LEU A 68 -9.65 8.91 -5.18
CA LEU A 68 -8.69 10.00 -4.97
C LEU A 68 -8.88 11.14 -5.98
N LEU A 69 -9.19 10.81 -7.23
CA LEU A 69 -9.51 11.80 -8.25
C LEU A 69 -10.77 12.58 -7.90
N LYS A 70 -11.81 11.87 -7.48
CA LYS A 70 -13.09 12.48 -7.10
C LYS A 70 -12.93 13.46 -5.93
N ASN A 71 -12.06 13.13 -4.98
CA ASN A 71 -11.89 13.93 -3.77
C ASN A 71 -10.77 14.97 -3.88
N GLY A 72 -10.20 15.16 -5.07
CA GLY A 72 -9.26 16.24 -5.33
C GLY A 72 -7.81 15.95 -4.89
N PHE A 73 -7.47 14.70 -4.64
CA PHE A 73 -6.10 14.32 -4.28
C PHE A 73 -5.22 13.96 -5.47
N LEU A 74 -5.82 13.61 -6.59
CA LEU A 74 -5.11 13.29 -7.82
C LEU A 74 -5.71 14.05 -8.99
N GLU A 75 -4.89 14.24 -10.02
CA GLU A 75 -5.28 14.73 -11.33
C GLU A 75 -4.79 13.76 -12.39
N LYS A 76 -5.54 13.60 -13.46
CA LYS A 76 -5.11 12.81 -14.61
C LYS A 76 -4.30 13.69 -15.55
N GLN A 77 -3.16 13.19 -15.99
CA GLN A 77 -2.39 13.82 -17.06
C GLN A 77 -2.21 12.81 -18.19
N GLN A 78 -2.69 13.14 -19.37
CA GLN A 78 -2.55 12.28 -20.53
C GLN A 78 -1.09 12.25 -20.97
N GLN A 79 -0.59 11.04 -21.30
CA GLN A 79 0.77 10.89 -21.82
C GLN A 79 0.79 11.20 -23.32
N GLU A 80 1.79 11.94 -23.76
CA GLU A 80 1.93 12.30 -25.17
C GLU A 80 2.14 11.08 -26.07
N ASN A 81 2.86 10.09 -25.58
CA ASN A 81 3.25 8.90 -26.34
C ASN A 81 2.26 7.74 -26.25
N ASP A 82 1.30 7.80 -25.33
CA ASP A 82 0.32 6.73 -25.15
C ASP A 82 -1.00 7.32 -24.68
N LYS A 83 -1.95 7.44 -25.62
CA LYS A 83 -3.27 8.00 -25.33
C LYS A 83 -4.15 7.10 -24.48
N ARG A 84 -3.75 5.83 -24.25
CA ARG A 84 -4.50 4.87 -23.44
C ARG A 84 -4.15 4.93 -21.97
N SER A 85 -3.07 5.62 -21.64
CA SER A 85 -2.51 5.63 -20.30
C SER A 85 -2.49 7.06 -19.77
N PHE A 86 -2.80 7.21 -18.49
CA PHE A 86 -2.78 8.50 -17.81
C PHE A 86 -1.77 8.46 -16.68
N LEU A 87 -1.02 9.54 -16.52
CA LEU A 87 -0.27 9.76 -15.29
C LEU A 87 -1.24 10.22 -14.21
N LEU A 88 -1.03 9.70 -13.02
CA LEU A 88 -1.79 10.10 -11.83
C LEU A 88 -0.92 11.07 -11.04
N ARG A 89 -1.22 12.35 -11.14
CA ARG A 89 -0.43 13.39 -10.49
C ARG A 89 -1.04 13.77 -9.16
N PRO A 90 -0.29 13.67 -8.06
CA PRO A 90 -0.75 14.19 -6.79
C PRO A 90 -0.96 15.70 -6.86
N THR A 91 -2.09 16.16 -6.33
CA THR A 91 -2.37 17.58 -6.19
C THR A 91 -1.58 18.15 -5.00
N GLU A 92 -1.54 19.47 -4.88
CA GLU A 92 -0.93 20.13 -3.72
C GLU A 92 -1.58 19.65 -2.40
N LYS A 93 -2.89 19.45 -2.41
CA LYS A 93 -3.65 18.89 -1.30
C LYS A 93 -3.12 17.51 -0.88
N ALA A 94 -2.82 16.66 -1.86
CA ALA A 94 -2.28 15.32 -1.61
C ALA A 94 -0.86 15.38 -1.07
N VAL A 95 -0.02 16.21 -1.65
CA VAL A 95 1.38 16.38 -1.19
C VAL A 95 1.39 16.87 0.25
N GLN A 96 0.54 17.82 0.59
CA GLN A 96 0.42 18.34 1.94
C GLN A 96 -0.01 17.24 2.91
N LEU A 97 -1.03 16.46 2.55
CA LEU A 97 -1.51 15.35 3.40
C LEU A 97 -0.39 14.34 3.65
N VAL A 98 0.32 13.95 2.60
CA VAL A 98 1.43 12.98 2.74
C VAL A 98 2.52 13.55 3.64
N ASN A 99 2.93 14.80 3.44
CA ASN A 99 3.99 15.41 4.24
C ASN A 99 3.61 15.53 5.72
N GLU A 100 2.34 15.77 6.02
CA GLU A 100 1.84 15.88 7.40
C GLU A 100 1.71 14.52 8.08
N THR A 101 1.49 13.45 7.32
CA THR A 101 1.12 12.15 7.89
C THR A 101 2.16 11.05 7.67
N TYR A 102 3.16 11.29 6.83
CA TYR A 102 4.12 10.26 6.45
C TYR A 102 4.84 9.65 7.64
N ASP A 103 5.37 10.48 8.52
CA ASP A 103 6.14 10.00 9.66
C ASP A 103 5.27 9.18 10.62
N GLU A 104 4.04 9.63 10.85
CA GLU A 104 3.10 8.93 11.70
C GLU A 104 2.64 7.61 11.06
N TYR A 105 2.40 7.64 9.76
CA TYR A 105 2.02 6.43 9.01
C TYR A 105 3.12 5.37 9.06
N MET A 106 4.38 5.80 8.99
CA MET A 106 5.54 4.91 9.04
C MET A 106 6.01 4.60 10.45
N LYS A 107 5.40 5.20 11.46
CA LYS A 107 5.84 5.11 12.86
C LYS A 107 6.00 3.67 13.32
N GLN A 108 5.04 2.80 13.04
CA GLN A 108 5.09 1.42 13.49
C GLN A 108 6.26 0.65 12.88
N MET A 109 6.51 0.86 11.61
CA MET A 109 7.64 0.23 10.93
C MET A 109 8.97 0.75 11.47
N ASN A 110 9.06 2.03 11.76
CA ASN A 110 10.27 2.62 12.36
C ASN A 110 10.51 2.08 13.78
N ILE A 111 9.45 1.92 14.57
CA ILE A 111 9.56 1.30 15.90
C ILE A 111 10.11 -0.12 15.79
N LEU A 112 9.58 -0.91 14.86
CA LEU A 112 10.05 -2.28 14.65
C LEU A 112 11.51 -2.30 14.24
N ARG A 113 11.88 -1.49 13.27
CA ARG A 113 13.25 -1.43 12.77
C ARG A 113 14.23 -1.06 13.88
N ASN A 114 13.90 -0.04 14.65
CA ASN A 114 14.78 0.44 15.72
C ASN A 114 14.87 -0.53 16.89
N SER A 115 13.76 -1.18 17.25
CA SER A 115 13.71 -2.07 18.41
C SER A 115 14.22 -3.48 18.10
N MET A 116 13.93 -3.99 16.91
CA MET A 116 14.41 -5.31 16.48
C MET A 116 15.88 -5.30 16.05
N GLY A 117 16.33 -4.17 15.53
CA GLY A 117 17.63 -4.04 14.88
C GLY A 117 17.54 -4.35 13.38
N GLU A 118 18.52 -3.87 12.62
CA GLU A 118 18.53 -3.99 11.16
C GLU A 118 18.43 -5.44 10.68
N ALA A 119 19.22 -6.36 11.27
CA ALA A 119 19.24 -7.74 10.80
C ALA A 119 17.89 -8.43 10.97
N ALA A 120 17.28 -8.32 12.16
CA ALA A 120 16.00 -8.95 12.43
C ALA A 120 14.87 -8.31 11.60
N PHE A 121 14.91 -7.00 11.45
CA PHE A 121 13.92 -6.30 10.64
C PHE A 121 13.97 -6.76 9.17
N HIS A 122 15.17 -6.86 8.59
CA HIS A 122 15.31 -7.35 7.21
C HIS A 122 14.88 -8.81 7.07
N THR A 123 15.14 -9.64 8.08
CA THR A 123 14.65 -11.02 8.09
C THR A 123 13.11 -11.06 8.08
N LEU A 124 12.47 -10.20 8.87
CA LEU A 124 11.02 -10.08 8.86
C LEU A 124 10.49 -9.71 7.47
N LEU A 125 11.13 -8.73 6.81
CA LEU A 125 10.71 -8.32 5.46
C LEU A 125 10.88 -9.44 4.45
N ASP A 126 11.98 -10.17 4.50
CA ASP A 126 12.22 -11.29 3.60
C ASP A 126 11.20 -12.40 3.78
N LEU A 127 10.85 -12.71 5.03
CA LEU A 127 9.85 -13.73 5.34
C LEU A 127 8.45 -13.28 4.93
N LEU A 128 8.12 -12.01 5.15
CA LEU A 128 6.84 -11.45 4.68
C LEU A 128 6.75 -11.49 3.16
N ASN A 129 7.84 -11.14 2.48
CA ASN A 129 7.88 -11.21 1.02
C ASN A 129 7.62 -12.64 0.53
N MET A 130 8.29 -13.61 1.13
CA MET A 130 8.10 -15.03 0.80
C MET A 130 6.65 -15.45 1.00
N ALA A 131 6.06 -15.11 2.15
CA ALA A 131 4.69 -15.44 2.46
C ALA A 131 3.72 -14.79 1.47
N ASN A 132 3.93 -13.52 1.15
CA ASN A 132 3.09 -12.78 0.22
C ASN A 132 3.14 -13.37 -1.19
N VAL A 133 4.33 -13.72 -1.68
CA VAL A 133 4.49 -14.34 -3.00
C VAL A 133 3.72 -15.66 -3.07
N ILE A 134 3.82 -16.50 -2.03
CA ILE A 134 3.12 -17.78 -1.98
C ILE A 134 1.60 -17.55 -2.02
N LEU A 135 1.10 -16.64 -1.19
CA LEU A 135 -0.34 -16.39 -1.09
C LEU A 135 -0.90 -15.77 -2.38
N LEU A 136 -0.15 -14.87 -3.01
CA LEU A 136 -0.55 -14.28 -4.30
C LEU A 136 -0.63 -15.33 -5.40
N ASP A 137 0.34 -16.25 -5.46
CA ASP A 137 0.32 -17.33 -6.44
C ASP A 137 -0.89 -18.23 -6.28
N LYS A 138 -1.19 -18.63 -5.05
CA LYS A 138 -2.39 -19.44 -4.74
C LYS A 138 -3.68 -18.71 -5.10
N ARG A 139 -3.74 -17.41 -4.79
CA ARG A 139 -4.92 -16.58 -5.07
C ARG A 139 -5.18 -16.46 -6.56
N SER A 140 -4.13 -16.28 -7.37
CA SER A 140 -4.28 -16.14 -8.82
C SER A 140 -4.78 -17.42 -9.49
N LYS A 141 -4.61 -18.59 -8.85
CA LYS A 141 -5.06 -19.90 -9.35
C LYS A 141 -6.44 -20.27 -8.86
N GLN A 142 -7.05 -19.48 -7.98
CA GLN A 142 -8.40 -19.77 -7.49
C GLN A 142 -9.43 -19.08 -8.41
N PRO A 143 -10.58 -19.76 -8.66
CA PRO A 143 -11.66 -19.12 -9.41
C PRO A 143 -12.20 -17.92 -8.63
N VAL A 144 -12.58 -16.88 -9.37
CA VAL A 144 -13.16 -15.67 -8.76
C VAL A 144 -14.49 -16.05 -8.11
N ARG A 145 -14.62 -15.82 -6.82
CA ARG A 145 -15.90 -15.97 -6.12
C ARG A 145 -16.65 -14.64 -6.25
N MET A 146 -17.77 -14.74 -6.91
CA MET A 146 -18.69 -13.60 -6.96
C MET A 146 -19.71 -13.69 -5.84
#